data_6c1e839e277a450ce5fc77b07b635d80
#
_entry.id   6c1e839e277a450ce5fc77b07b635d80
#
_cell.length_a   1.000
_cell.length_b   1.000
_cell.length_c   1.000
_cell.angle_alpha   90.00
_cell.angle_beta   90.00
_cell.angle_gamma   90.00
#
_symmetry.space_group_name_H-M   'P 1'
#
loop_
_entity.id
_entity.type
_entity.pdbx_description
1 polymer ?
#
loop_
_entity_poly.entity_id
_entity_poly.type
_entity_poly.pdbx_seq_one_letter_code
_entity_poly.pdbx_strand_id
1 'polypeptide(L)'
;MYTKIPGNPPYPKDQGGWSKWRIWQFSEDLVVEGVGNPVDANWGPDNVDLLTQPSIVTGLKAIESGGQVIVSWSRVPDVDLLGYNIFANGNWLGTVDAEDTEFRIARSKIPVKTGTAVKIAVEAFDYDGEVSKRRATVTL
;
A
#
# COMPACT_ATOMS: atom_id res chain seq x y z
N MET A 1 14.26 27.94 15.24
CA MET A 1 14.33 28.30 13.79
C MET A 1 15.05 27.13 13.14
N TYR A 2 14.34 26.28 12.40
CA TYR A 2 14.99 25.15 11.71
C TYR A 2 15.97 25.72 10.69
N THR A 3 17.22 25.33 10.80
CA THR A 3 18.20 25.64 9.77
C THR A 3 17.69 25.06 8.48
N LYS A 4 17.57 25.91 7.46
CA LYS A 4 17.05 25.52 6.15
C LYS A 4 17.86 24.31 5.64
N ILE A 5 17.26 23.14 5.66
CA ILE A 5 17.81 21.97 5.00
C ILE A 5 18.10 22.41 3.55
N PRO A 6 19.30 22.15 3.01
CA PRO A 6 19.60 22.48 1.62
C PRO A 6 18.46 21.93 0.75
N GLY A 7 17.83 22.79 -0.01
CA GLY A 7 16.57 22.48 -0.71
C GLY A 7 16.65 21.44 -1.83
N ASN A 8 17.73 20.68 -1.90
CA ASN A 8 17.91 19.48 -2.73
C ASN A 8 19.28 18.88 -2.37
N PRO A 9 19.36 18.02 -1.36
CA PRO A 9 20.58 17.26 -1.18
C PRO A 9 20.81 16.42 -2.44
N PRO A 10 22.06 16.29 -2.92
CA PRO A 10 22.37 15.49 -4.10
C PRO A 10 21.92 14.05 -3.84
N TYR A 11 21.15 13.49 -4.76
CA TYR A 11 20.71 12.09 -4.68
C TYR A 11 21.90 11.17 -4.45
N PRO A 12 21.80 10.21 -3.53
CA PRO A 12 22.81 9.18 -3.39
C PRO A 12 22.91 8.43 -4.72
N LYS A 13 24.13 8.19 -5.17
CA LYS A 13 24.38 7.35 -6.34
C LYS A 13 23.89 5.94 -6.03
N ASP A 14 23.39 5.26 -7.06
CA ASP A 14 22.99 3.86 -6.96
C ASP A 14 24.10 3.04 -6.28
N GLN A 15 23.77 2.39 -5.18
CA GLN A 15 24.67 1.62 -4.35
C GLN A 15 24.22 0.14 -4.41
N GLY A 16 24.69 -0.56 -5.44
CA GLY A 16 24.60 -2.02 -5.45
C GLY A 16 23.23 -2.62 -5.69
N GLY A 17 22.41 -2.03 -6.58
CA GLY A 17 21.15 -2.63 -7.03
C GLY A 17 19.89 -2.17 -6.28
N TRP A 18 20.02 -1.22 -5.37
CA TRP A 18 18.86 -0.53 -4.79
C TRP A 18 18.37 0.55 -5.76
N SER A 19 17.17 0.39 -6.28
CA SER A 19 16.57 1.34 -7.23
C SER A 19 15.88 2.52 -6.55
N LYS A 20 15.64 2.43 -5.23
CA LYS A 20 14.93 3.45 -4.45
C LYS A 20 15.53 3.56 -3.05
N TRP A 21 15.60 4.77 -2.55
CA TRP A 21 15.86 5.06 -1.14
C TRP A 21 14.62 5.76 -0.55
N ARG A 22 14.36 5.54 0.74
CA ARG A 22 13.21 6.13 1.43
C ARG A 22 13.62 7.20 2.42
N ILE A 23 14.75 6.97 3.09
CA ILE A 23 15.37 7.95 4.00
C ILE A 23 16.86 7.98 3.66
N TRP A 24 17.40 9.17 3.54
CA TRP A 24 18.81 9.37 3.27
C TRP A 24 19.44 10.28 4.32
N GLN A 25 20.43 9.76 5.05
CA GLN A 25 21.30 10.54 5.92
C GLN A 25 22.34 11.27 5.06
N PHE A 26 22.27 12.59 5.02
CA PHE A 26 23.15 13.40 4.18
C PHE A 26 24.21 14.16 4.96
N SER A 27 24.12 14.22 6.30
CA SER A 27 25.09 14.84 7.20
C SER A 27 25.08 14.18 8.57
N GLU A 28 26.25 14.10 9.20
CA GLU A 28 26.44 13.68 10.59
C GLU A 28 26.79 14.84 11.51
N ASP A 29 26.92 16.05 10.95
CA ASP A 29 27.44 17.24 11.64
C ASP A 29 26.47 18.43 11.58
N LEU A 30 25.14 18.19 11.53
CA LEU A 30 24.19 19.27 11.52
C LEU A 30 24.14 19.94 12.90
N VAL A 31 24.44 21.25 12.95
CA VAL A 31 24.30 22.04 14.17
C VAL A 31 22.88 22.57 14.25
N VAL A 32 22.15 22.18 15.31
CA VAL A 32 20.80 22.65 15.62
C VAL A 32 20.88 23.56 16.84
N GLU A 33 20.34 24.78 16.72
CA GLU A 33 20.31 25.75 17.84
C GLU A 33 19.55 25.15 19.03
N GLY A 34 20.19 25.19 20.20
CA GLY A 34 19.64 24.62 21.44
C GLY A 34 19.96 23.12 21.66
N VAL A 35 20.66 22.49 20.73
CA VAL A 35 21.19 21.13 20.90
C VAL A 35 22.70 21.19 21.09
N GLY A 36 23.18 20.62 22.18
CA GLY A 36 24.60 20.78 22.63
C GLY A 36 25.64 20.04 21.76
N ASN A 37 25.24 19.16 20.87
CA ASN A 37 26.13 18.39 19.99
C ASN A 37 25.59 18.38 18.56
N PRO A 38 26.42 18.19 17.55
CA PRO A 38 25.99 17.90 16.19
C PRO A 38 25.05 16.67 16.15
N VAL A 39 24.11 16.70 15.24
CA VAL A 39 23.11 15.63 15.05
C VAL A 39 23.12 15.14 13.60
N ASP A 40 22.67 13.93 13.41
CA ASP A 40 22.45 13.37 12.07
C ASP A 40 21.32 14.13 11.36
N ALA A 41 21.55 14.45 10.12
CA ALA A 41 20.55 15.06 9.26
C ALA A 41 20.08 14.04 8.20
N ASN A 42 18.79 13.76 8.23
CA ASN A 42 18.15 12.83 7.32
C ASN A 42 17.15 13.56 6.44
N TRP A 43 17.08 13.17 5.19
CA TRP A 43 16.05 13.57 4.26
C TRP A 43 15.11 12.38 4.01
N GLY A 44 13.82 12.63 4.00
CA GLY A 44 12.78 11.64 3.75
C GLY A 44 11.51 12.32 3.24
N PRO A 45 10.50 11.56 2.87
CA PRO A 45 9.22 12.12 2.44
C PRO A 45 8.52 12.85 3.60
N ASP A 46 7.72 13.85 3.27
CA ASP A 46 6.95 14.65 4.24
C ASP A 46 5.80 13.87 4.89
N ASN A 47 5.42 12.74 4.31
CA ASN A 47 4.36 11.88 4.82
C ASN A 47 4.92 10.49 5.12
N VAL A 48 4.66 10.00 6.33
CA VAL A 48 5.10 8.66 6.78
C VAL A 48 4.42 7.52 6.02
N ASP A 49 3.24 7.75 5.43
CA ASP A 49 2.56 6.74 4.60
C ASP A 49 3.45 6.29 3.44
N LEU A 50 4.23 7.22 2.87
CA LEU A 50 5.19 6.92 1.81
C LEU A 50 6.37 6.01 2.24
N LEU A 51 6.45 5.68 3.53
CA LEU A 51 7.49 4.82 4.12
C LEU A 51 6.93 3.49 4.63
N THR A 52 5.62 3.30 4.58
CA THR A 52 4.94 2.18 5.21
C THR A 52 4.14 1.37 4.20
N GLN A 53 3.89 0.12 4.53
CA GLN A 53 2.97 -0.71 3.77
C GLN A 53 1.54 -0.14 3.86
N PRO A 54 0.73 -0.30 2.80
CA PRO A 54 -0.65 0.13 2.82
C PRO A 54 -1.45 -0.42 3.99
N SER A 55 -2.38 0.39 4.47
CA SER A 55 -3.31 -0.01 5.52
C SER A 55 -4.15 -1.21 5.08
N ILE A 56 -4.58 -2.01 6.07
CA ILE A 56 -5.41 -3.18 5.80
C ILE A 56 -6.80 -2.72 5.37
N VAL A 57 -7.31 -3.32 4.29
CA VAL A 57 -8.67 -3.08 3.80
C VAL A 57 -9.70 -3.40 4.90
N THR A 58 -10.67 -2.52 5.10
CA THR A 58 -11.75 -2.67 6.08
C THR A 58 -13.11 -2.66 5.39
N GLY A 59 -14.19 -3.03 6.11
CA GLY A 59 -15.54 -3.01 5.58
C GLY A 59 -15.81 -3.99 4.43
N LEU A 60 -14.95 -5.00 4.24
CA LEU A 60 -15.07 -5.98 3.17
C LEU A 60 -16.37 -6.76 3.26
N LYS A 61 -17.10 -6.78 2.15
CA LYS A 61 -18.34 -7.54 1.94
C LYS A 61 -18.30 -8.24 0.60
N ALA A 62 -18.94 -9.39 0.49
CA ALA A 62 -19.17 -10.08 -0.76
C ALA A 62 -20.59 -10.61 -0.80
N ILE A 63 -21.28 -10.42 -1.93
CA ILE A 63 -22.64 -10.92 -2.15
C ILE A 63 -22.70 -11.57 -3.54
N GLU A 64 -23.54 -12.58 -3.68
CA GLU A 64 -23.88 -13.15 -4.99
C GLU A 64 -25.28 -12.67 -5.40
N SER A 65 -25.38 -12.07 -6.58
CA SER A 65 -26.63 -11.55 -7.12
C SER A 65 -26.62 -11.63 -8.65
N GLY A 66 -27.69 -12.14 -9.24
CA GLY A 66 -27.84 -12.20 -10.69
C GLY A 66 -26.73 -12.97 -11.41
N GLY A 67 -26.14 -14.00 -10.78
CA GLY A 67 -25.01 -14.75 -11.35
C GLY A 67 -23.67 -14.01 -11.32
N GLN A 68 -23.59 -12.90 -10.60
CA GLN A 68 -22.36 -12.16 -10.35
C GLN A 68 -22.01 -12.21 -8.87
N VAL A 69 -20.72 -12.17 -8.57
CA VAL A 69 -20.19 -11.87 -7.25
C VAL A 69 -19.77 -10.41 -7.25
N ILE A 70 -20.30 -9.67 -6.27
CA ILE A 70 -20.04 -8.26 -6.03
C ILE A 70 -19.26 -8.18 -4.73
N VAL A 71 -18.04 -7.66 -4.80
CA VAL A 71 -17.14 -7.46 -3.67
C VAL A 71 -17.02 -5.98 -3.42
N SER A 72 -17.22 -5.51 -2.18
CA SER A 72 -17.11 -4.10 -1.83
C SER A 72 -16.34 -3.92 -0.53
N TRP A 73 -15.69 -2.76 -0.36
CA TRP A 73 -14.87 -2.44 0.82
C TRP A 73 -14.86 -0.93 1.09
N SER A 74 -14.32 -0.54 2.24
CA SER A 74 -14.04 0.86 2.53
C SER A 74 -12.72 1.27 1.89
N ARG A 75 -12.67 2.48 1.30
CA ARG A 75 -11.44 3.03 0.75
C ARG A 75 -10.34 3.08 1.82
N VAL A 76 -9.14 2.67 1.43
CA VAL A 76 -7.92 2.84 2.23
C VAL A 76 -7.44 4.29 2.07
N PRO A 77 -7.14 5.03 3.16
CA PRO A 77 -6.86 6.46 3.09
C PRO A 77 -5.40 6.81 2.75
N ASP A 78 -4.56 5.81 2.51
CA ASP A 78 -3.12 6.00 2.29
C ASP A 78 -2.87 6.83 1.02
N VAL A 79 -1.94 7.80 1.10
CA VAL A 79 -1.74 8.81 0.04
C VAL A 79 -1.04 8.26 -1.19
N ASP A 80 -0.29 7.19 -1.06
CA ASP A 80 0.45 6.51 -2.13
C ASP A 80 -0.22 5.20 -2.58
N LEU A 81 -1.47 4.99 -2.21
CA LEU A 81 -2.23 3.83 -2.64
C LEU A 81 -2.34 3.80 -4.16
N LEU A 82 -1.95 2.69 -4.79
CA LEU A 82 -2.09 2.48 -6.23
C LEU A 82 -3.37 1.70 -6.58
N GLY A 83 -3.77 0.75 -5.72
CA GLY A 83 -4.97 -0.03 -6.00
C GLY A 83 -5.20 -1.20 -5.06
N TYR A 84 -6.05 -2.12 -5.53
CA TYR A 84 -6.43 -3.32 -4.79
C TYR A 84 -6.36 -4.57 -5.66
N ASN A 85 -5.82 -5.65 -5.10
CA ASN A 85 -5.86 -6.98 -5.67
C ASN A 85 -6.96 -7.81 -5.03
N ILE A 86 -7.75 -8.50 -5.85
CA ILE A 86 -8.88 -9.32 -5.41
C ILE A 86 -8.58 -10.80 -5.68
N PHE A 87 -8.91 -11.65 -4.72
CA PHE A 87 -8.65 -13.10 -4.78
C PHE A 87 -9.89 -13.90 -4.37
N ALA A 88 -10.01 -15.11 -4.91
CA ALA A 88 -10.94 -16.13 -4.42
C ALA A 88 -10.18 -17.43 -4.13
N ASN A 89 -10.31 -17.93 -2.89
CA ASN A 89 -9.60 -19.11 -2.40
C ASN A 89 -8.10 -19.11 -2.74
N GLY A 90 -7.46 -17.91 -2.65
CA GLY A 90 -6.06 -17.70 -2.97
C GLY A 90 -5.73 -17.45 -4.44
N ASN A 91 -6.67 -17.68 -5.37
CA ASN A 91 -6.47 -17.37 -6.78
C ASN A 91 -6.78 -15.90 -7.06
N TRP A 92 -5.90 -15.22 -7.76
CA TRP A 92 -6.10 -13.85 -8.21
C TRP A 92 -7.28 -13.77 -9.21
N LEU A 93 -8.18 -12.81 -9.00
CA LEU A 93 -9.33 -12.55 -9.84
C LEU A 93 -9.18 -11.28 -10.68
N GLY A 94 -8.49 -10.29 -10.16
CA GLY A 94 -8.34 -9.00 -10.82
C GLY A 94 -7.73 -7.96 -9.90
N THR A 95 -7.44 -6.80 -10.49
CA THR A 95 -6.93 -5.60 -9.84
C THR A 95 -7.81 -4.43 -10.22
N VAL A 96 -8.02 -3.50 -9.30
CA VAL A 96 -8.72 -2.23 -9.52
C VAL A 96 -7.92 -1.08 -8.95
N ASP A 97 -8.20 0.13 -9.40
CA ASP A 97 -7.50 1.34 -9.00
C ASP A 97 -7.84 1.77 -7.57
N ALA A 98 -7.04 2.69 -7.00
CA ALA A 98 -7.20 3.19 -5.63
C ALA A 98 -8.55 3.88 -5.36
N GLU A 99 -9.18 4.42 -6.40
CA GLU A 99 -10.49 5.08 -6.29
C GLU A 99 -11.66 4.09 -6.25
N ASP A 100 -11.44 2.86 -6.70
CA ASP A 100 -12.47 1.82 -6.74
C ASP A 100 -12.66 1.20 -5.35
N THR A 101 -13.90 1.02 -4.98
CA THR A 101 -14.30 0.33 -3.74
C THR A 101 -15.22 -0.84 -3.99
N GLU A 102 -15.31 -1.26 -5.26
CA GLU A 102 -16.14 -2.37 -5.70
C GLU A 102 -15.47 -3.14 -6.85
N PHE A 103 -15.64 -4.46 -6.85
CA PHE A 103 -15.24 -5.35 -7.93
C PHE A 103 -16.37 -6.31 -8.26
N ARG A 104 -16.66 -6.48 -9.55
CA ARG A 104 -17.71 -7.39 -10.04
C ARG A 104 -17.14 -8.43 -10.97
N ILE A 105 -17.54 -9.68 -10.76
CA ILE A 105 -17.12 -10.80 -11.59
C ILE A 105 -18.27 -11.80 -11.75
N ALA A 106 -18.42 -12.35 -12.95
CA ALA A 106 -19.37 -13.44 -13.14
C ALA A 106 -19.02 -14.65 -12.25
N ARG A 107 -20.00 -15.22 -11.55
CA ARG A 107 -19.80 -16.35 -10.64
C ARG A 107 -19.09 -17.52 -11.34
N SER A 108 -19.41 -17.74 -12.63
CA SER A 108 -18.82 -18.80 -13.47
C SER A 108 -17.32 -18.62 -13.76
N LYS A 109 -16.78 -17.40 -13.58
CA LYS A 109 -15.34 -17.12 -13.76
C LYS A 109 -14.52 -17.34 -12.49
N ILE A 110 -15.16 -17.57 -11.35
CA ILE A 110 -14.45 -17.87 -10.12
C ILE A 110 -14.08 -19.37 -10.14
N PRO A 111 -12.79 -19.72 -10.09
CA PRO A 111 -12.32 -21.09 -10.25
C PRO A 111 -12.52 -21.93 -8.98
N VAL A 112 -13.78 -22.16 -8.62
CA VAL A 112 -14.18 -22.90 -7.40
C VAL A 112 -15.26 -23.91 -7.77
N LYS A 113 -15.14 -25.14 -7.28
CA LYS A 113 -16.16 -26.18 -7.48
C LYS A 113 -17.51 -25.74 -6.91
N THR A 114 -18.59 -26.08 -7.62
CA THR A 114 -19.95 -25.84 -7.14
C THR A 114 -20.15 -26.47 -5.77
N GLY A 115 -20.78 -25.73 -4.84
CA GLY A 115 -21.00 -26.17 -3.45
C GLY A 115 -19.81 -25.97 -2.50
N THR A 116 -18.70 -25.44 -2.98
CA THR A 116 -17.57 -25.06 -2.10
C THR A 116 -17.72 -23.61 -1.67
N ALA A 117 -17.51 -23.33 -0.38
CA ALA A 117 -17.47 -21.96 0.15
C ALA A 117 -16.37 -21.16 -0.58
N VAL A 118 -16.70 -19.95 -0.96
CA VAL A 118 -15.77 -19.03 -1.64
C VAL A 118 -15.24 -18.03 -0.65
N LYS A 119 -13.97 -18.13 -0.30
CA LYS A 119 -13.28 -17.14 0.50
C LYS A 119 -12.73 -16.03 -0.40
N ILE A 120 -13.38 -14.88 -0.36
CA ILE A 120 -12.90 -13.67 -1.04
C ILE A 120 -11.86 -12.98 -0.16
N ALA A 121 -10.79 -12.49 -0.77
CA ALA A 121 -9.77 -11.70 -0.11
C ALA A 121 -9.41 -10.47 -0.92
N VAL A 122 -9.11 -9.36 -0.24
CA VAL A 122 -8.66 -8.11 -0.86
C VAL A 122 -7.41 -7.63 -0.12
N GLU A 123 -6.40 -7.22 -0.88
CA GLU A 123 -5.22 -6.54 -0.37
C GLU A 123 -5.05 -5.19 -1.08
N ALA A 124 -4.63 -4.18 -0.35
CA ALA A 124 -4.22 -2.90 -0.91
C ALA A 124 -2.75 -2.99 -1.35
N PHE A 125 -2.35 -2.25 -2.38
CA PHE A 125 -0.97 -2.11 -2.81
C PHE A 125 -0.67 -0.67 -3.21
N ASP A 126 0.59 -0.24 -3.04
CA ASP A 126 1.06 1.11 -3.27
C ASP A 126 1.91 1.27 -4.54
N TYR A 127 2.33 2.51 -4.82
CA TYR A 127 3.21 2.83 -5.94
C TYR A 127 4.61 2.21 -5.81
N ASP A 128 5.03 1.83 -4.62
CA ASP A 128 6.31 1.16 -4.39
C ASP A 128 6.23 -0.36 -4.56
N GLY A 129 5.02 -0.87 -4.77
CA GLY A 129 4.75 -2.30 -4.95
C GLY A 129 4.67 -3.06 -3.63
N GLU A 130 4.58 -2.35 -2.49
CA GLU A 130 4.29 -2.99 -1.22
C GLU A 130 2.80 -3.31 -1.10
N VAL A 131 2.47 -4.32 -0.34
CA VAL A 131 1.09 -4.76 -0.11
C VAL A 131 0.74 -4.66 1.36
N SER A 132 -0.53 -4.48 1.66
CA SER A 132 -1.02 -4.48 3.05
C SER A 132 -0.58 -5.74 3.80
N LYS A 133 -0.19 -5.59 5.06
CA LYS A 133 0.39 -6.64 5.92
C LYS A 133 -0.38 -7.97 5.91
N ARG A 134 -1.68 -7.90 5.66
CA ARG A 134 -2.56 -9.05 5.50
C ARG A 134 -3.74 -8.71 4.59
N ARG A 135 -4.29 -9.70 3.93
CA ARG A 135 -5.53 -9.58 3.18
C ARG A 135 -6.73 -9.50 4.12
N ALA A 136 -7.66 -8.58 3.85
CA ALA A 136 -8.99 -8.67 4.41
C ALA A 136 -9.71 -9.86 3.78
N THR A 137 -10.54 -10.58 4.53
CA THR A 137 -11.22 -11.78 4.02
C THR A 137 -12.69 -11.84 4.45
N VAL A 138 -13.54 -12.37 3.56
CA VAL A 138 -14.95 -12.67 3.82
C VAL A 138 -15.31 -13.96 3.09
N THR A 139 -16.24 -14.73 3.65
CA THR A 139 -16.77 -15.95 2.98
C THR A 139 -18.13 -15.63 2.37
N LEU A 140 -18.32 -16.10 1.13
CA LEU A 140 -19.53 -15.98 0.34
C LEU A 140 -20.41 -17.20 0.57
#